data_bb1e2a4bbdd5af07c78268dfa2516601
#
_entry.id   bb1e2a4bbdd5af07c78268dfa2516601
#
_cell.length_a   1.000
_cell.length_b   1.000
_cell.length_c   1.000
_cell.angle_alpha   90.00
_cell.angle_beta   90.00
_cell.angle_gamma   90.00
#
_symmetry.space_group_name_H-M   'P 1'
#
loop_
_entity.id
_entity.type
_entity.pdbx_description
1 polymer ?
#
loop_
_entity_poly.entity_id
_entity_poly.type
_entity_poly.pdbx_seq_one_letter_code
_entity_poly.pdbx_strand_id
1 'polypeptide(L)'
;MKIRVTADSTCDLSPELRASYGITLAPLTVMLGEDAFHDGVNVTPQDIIHAVENGKTCKTAAVNVYEYEELFRRVKEDCDAVIHLCIGKKFSACYDNACQAAKQCGNVYVVDSGNLSVGLGMMALDEVEMARAGKTPQEIVQALEAERDLIDTSFVLDQVDYLRNGGRCSGVAAVGAKLLHIKPCIEVEKGVMVVGKKYRGSFARCLEHYVKDKLEDRSQVDFSRVMLAYSPCEPGVAEQMLNYLGTVAEFKETLVCTAGSTICCHCGPNTLGIIFKRKTPKA
;
A
#
# COMPACT_ATOMS: atom_id res chain seq x y z
N MET A 1 0.42 -28.38 -6.80
CA MET A 1 0.20 -27.27 -7.75
C MET A 1 1.18 -26.16 -7.38
N LYS A 2 1.96 -25.69 -8.34
CA LYS A 2 2.91 -24.58 -8.15
C LYS A 2 2.19 -23.27 -8.45
N ILE A 3 1.96 -22.45 -7.43
CA ILE A 3 1.33 -21.13 -7.54
C ILE A 3 2.43 -20.06 -7.46
N ARG A 4 2.35 -19.07 -8.33
CA ARG A 4 3.18 -17.86 -8.26
C ARG A 4 2.31 -16.67 -7.88
N VAL A 5 2.86 -15.86 -7.00
CA VAL A 5 2.24 -14.63 -6.52
C VAL A 5 2.85 -13.44 -7.24
N THR A 6 1.99 -12.58 -7.75
CA THR A 6 2.38 -11.30 -8.32
C THR A 6 1.54 -10.19 -7.70
N ALA A 7 2.09 -8.98 -7.60
CA ALA A 7 1.38 -7.83 -7.05
C ALA A 7 1.72 -6.56 -7.80
N ASP A 8 0.85 -5.58 -7.75
CA ASP A 8 1.18 -4.22 -8.20
C ASP A 8 2.36 -3.66 -7.38
N SER A 9 3.21 -2.84 -7.98
CA SER A 9 4.36 -2.23 -7.31
C SER A 9 3.99 -1.46 -6.05
N THR A 10 2.77 -0.95 -6.01
CA THR A 10 2.17 -0.26 -4.87
C THR A 10 1.95 -1.13 -3.62
N CYS A 11 2.43 -2.36 -3.59
CA CYS A 11 2.46 -3.19 -2.37
C CYS A 11 3.53 -2.74 -1.36
N ASP A 12 4.48 -1.92 -1.80
CA ASP A 12 5.56 -1.30 -1.00
C ASP A 12 6.37 -2.29 -0.14
N LEU A 13 6.41 -3.56 -0.54
CA LEU A 13 7.25 -4.55 0.11
C LEU A 13 8.72 -4.30 -0.24
N SER A 14 9.60 -4.39 0.76
CA SER A 14 11.03 -4.23 0.53
C SER A 14 11.58 -5.27 -0.45
N PRO A 15 12.70 -5.01 -1.15
CA PRO A 15 13.33 -5.99 -2.04
C PRO A 15 13.60 -7.32 -1.34
N GLU A 16 14.02 -7.30 -0.06
CA GLU A 16 14.33 -8.47 0.74
C GLU A 16 13.07 -9.30 1.02
N LEU A 17 11.95 -8.64 1.40
CA LEU A 17 10.68 -9.32 1.61
C LEU A 17 10.18 -9.94 0.30
N ARG A 18 10.21 -9.20 -0.80
CA ARG A 18 9.81 -9.73 -2.11
C ARG A 18 10.63 -10.95 -2.53
N ALA A 19 11.94 -10.88 -2.33
CA ALA A 19 12.83 -11.99 -2.65
C ALA A 19 12.55 -13.23 -1.78
N SER A 20 12.38 -13.06 -0.45
CA SER A 20 12.14 -14.16 0.49
C SER A 20 10.77 -14.83 0.30
N TYR A 21 9.78 -14.08 -0.12
CA TYR A 21 8.43 -14.57 -0.43
C TYR A 21 8.26 -14.99 -1.90
N GLY A 22 9.17 -14.61 -2.80
CA GLY A 22 9.10 -14.92 -4.24
C GLY A 22 8.00 -14.14 -4.97
N ILE A 23 7.74 -12.90 -4.56
CA ILE A 23 6.70 -12.03 -5.14
C ILE A 23 7.29 -11.25 -6.32
N THR A 24 6.64 -11.31 -7.47
CA THR A 24 6.98 -10.54 -8.67
C THR A 24 6.07 -9.33 -8.81
N LEU A 25 6.63 -8.15 -9.12
CA LEU A 25 5.85 -6.93 -9.24
C LEU A 25 5.42 -6.61 -10.68
N ALA A 26 4.24 -6.00 -10.79
CA ALA A 26 3.77 -5.22 -11.94
C ALA A 26 4.04 -3.74 -11.65
N PRO A 27 5.04 -3.09 -12.29
CA PRO A 27 5.38 -1.71 -11.98
C PRO A 27 4.36 -0.73 -12.57
N LEU A 28 3.79 0.14 -11.72
CA LEU A 28 2.99 1.27 -12.18
C LEU A 28 3.89 2.32 -12.84
N THR A 29 3.32 3.13 -13.72
CA THR A 29 4.03 4.24 -14.34
C THR A 29 3.93 5.49 -13.46
N VAL A 30 5.07 6.16 -13.26
CA VAL A 30 5.18 7.48 -12.63
C VAL A 30 5.64 8.49 -13.67
N MET A 31 4.89 9.57 -13.82
CA MET A 31 5.19 10.68 -14.73
C MET A 31 5.74 11.86 -13.93
N LEU A 32 6.95 12.32 -14.28
CA LEU A 32 7.55 13.55 -13.74
C LEU A 32 7.67 14.59 -14.85
N GLY A 33 6.71 15.50 -14.90
CA GLY A 33 6.53 16.36 -16.07
C GLY A 33 6.12 15.54 -17.29
N GLU A 34 6.98 15.51 -18.33
CA GLU A 34 6.79 14.73 -19.56
C GLU A 34 7.48 13.36 -19.54
N ASP A 35 8.38 13.13 -18.58
CA ASP A 35 9.16 11.91 -18.47
C ASP A 35 8.38 10.80 -17.78
N ALA A 36 8.43 9.57 -18.32
CA ALA A 36 7.77 8.37 -17.79
C ALA A 36 8.79 7.41 -17.16
N PHE A 37 8.47 6.91 -15.97
CA PHE A 37 9.29 5.97 -15.20
C PHE A 37 8.43 4.81 -14.69
N HIS A 38 9.09 3.71 -14.33
CA HIS A 38 8.45 2.55 -13.70
C HIS A 38 8.77 2.51 -12.20
N ASP A 39 7.73 2.47 -11.39
CA ASP A 39 7.80 2.45 -9.94
C ASP A 39 8.61 1.26 -9.42
N GLY A 40 9.63 1.57 -8.59
CA GLY A 40 10.54 0.58 -8.03
C GLY A 40 11.54 -0.04 -9.04
N VAL A 41 11.63 0.49 -10.27
CA VAL A 41 12.56 0.04 -11.31
C VAL A 41 13.61 1.11 -11.63
N ASN A 42 13.18 2.30 -12.04
CA ASN A 42 14.06 3.38 -12.51
C ASN A 42 13.71 4.76 -11.96
N VAL A 43 12.96 4.82 -10.88
CA VAL A 43 12.62 6.02 -10.12
C VAL A 43 12.50 5.68 -8.64
N THR A 44 13.00 6.56 -7.78
CA THR A 44 12.96 6.41 -6.33
C THR A 44 11.98 7.40 -5.68
N PRO A 45 11.51 7.13 -4.46
CA PRO A 45 10.72 8.09 -3.68
C PRO A 45 11.40 9.46 -3.52
N GLN A 46 12.73 9.49 -3.36
CA GLN A 46 13.52 10.71 -3.25
C GLN A 46 13.47 11.54 -4.54
N ASP A 47 13.53 10.87 -5.70
CA ASP A 47 13.42 11.54 -7.01
C ASP A 47 12.07 12.23 -7.16
N ILE A 48 10.99 11.60 -6.67
CA ILE A 48 9.64 12.17 -6.68
C ILE A 48 9.60 13.46 -5.87
N ILE A 49 10.03 13.38 -4.59
CA ILE A 49 10.02 14.54 -3.69
C ILE A 49 10.85 15.68 -4.28
N HIS A 50 12.09 15.40 -4.69
CA HIS A 50 12.98 16.38 -5.29
C HIS A 50 12.40 17.04 -6.55
N ALA A 51 11.79 16.25 -7.45
CA ALA A 51 11.19 16.77 -8.67
C ALA A 51 10.00 17.71 -8.36
N VAL A 52 9.14 17.34 -7.42
CA VAL A 52 7.97 18.15 -7.03
C VAL A 52 8.40 19.43 -6.32
N GLU A 53 9.41 19.38 -5.43
CA GLU A 53 9.99 20.56 -4.77
C GLU A 53 10.61 21.54 -5.77
N ASN A 54 11.11 21.03 -6.90
CA ASN A 54 11.62 21.84 -8.02
C ASN A 54 10.52 22.22 -9.05
N GLY A 55 9.25 22.08 -8.67
CA GLY A 55 8.11 22.57 -9.48
C GLY A 55 7.65 21.65 -10.59
N LYS A 56 8.19 20.41 -10.71
CA LYS A 56 7.67 19.42 -11.66
C LYS A 56 6.34 18.86 -11.14
N THR A 57 5.44 18.57 -12.07
CA THR A 57 4.21 17.82 -11.76
C THR A 57 4.53 16.34 -11.62
N CYS A 58 3.92 15.68 -10.64
CA CYS A 58 3.95 14.23 -10.50
C CYS A 58 2.55 13.65 -10.73
N LYS A 59 2.47 12.61 -11.57
CA LYS A 59 1.23 11.86 -11.84
C LYS A 59 1.55 10.37 -11.94
N THR A 60 0.55 9.52 -11.80
CA THR A 60 0.70 8.08 -11.94
C THR A 60 -0.28 7.52 -12.96
N ALA A 61 0.12 6.45 -13.64
CA ALA A 61 -0.75 5.70 -14.53
C ALA A 61 -0.78 4.21 -14.13
N ALA A 62 -1.93 3.59 -14.34
CA ALA A 62 -2.11 2.17 -14.13
C ALA A 62 -1.25 1.36 -15.10
N VAL A 63 -0.83 0.17 -14.67
CA VAL A 63 -0.27 -0.85 -15.57
C VAL A 63 -1.31 -1.15 -16.65
N ASN A 64 -0.93 -1.16 -17.90
CA ASN A 64 -1.85 -1.42 -19.00
C ASN A 64 -2.03 -2.93 -19.26
N VAL A 65 -3.02 -3.27 -20.07
CA VAL A 65 -3.38 -4.68 -20.36
C VAL A 65 -2.20 -5.46 -20.96
N TYR A 66 -1.47 -4.84 -21.87
CA TYR A 66 -0.33 -5.48 -22.54
C TYR A 66 0.81 -5.79 -21.56
N GLU A 67 1.14 -4.86 -20.68
CA GLU A 67 2.16 -5.06 -19.64
C GLU A 67 1.79 -6.19 -18.67
N TYR A 68 0.51 -6.29 -18.29
CA TYR A 68 0.02 -7.42 -17.49
C TYR A 68 0.08 -8.75 -18.26
N GLU A 69 -0.30 -8.78 -19.54
CA GLU A 69 -0.20 -9.98 -20.34
C GLU A 69 1.25 -10.48 -20.43
N GLU A 70 2.21 -9.60 -20.69
CA GLU A 70 3.63 -9.93 -20.72
C GLU A 70 4.12 -10.47 -19.37
N LEU A 71 3.73 -9.83 -18.27
CA LEU A 71 4.05 -10.30 -16.92
C LEU A 71 3.48 -11.69 -16.67
N PHE A 72 2.19 -11.90 -16.94
CA PHE A 72 1.52 -13.16 -16.66
C PHE A 72 2.06 -14.31 -17.52
N ARG A 73 2.31 -14.08 -18.80
CA ARG A 73 2.93 -15.10 -19.69
C ARG A 73 4.30 -15.51 -19.17
N ARG A 74 5.16 -14.54 -18.85
CA ARG A 74 6.50 -14.81 -18.33
C ARG A 74 6.47 -15.59 -17.01
N VAL A 75 5.62 -15.20 -16.06
CA VAL A 75 5.52 -15.86 -14.75
C VAL A 75 4.95 -17.27 -14.88
N LYS A 76 4.04 -17.49 -15.84
CA LYS A 76 3.42 -18.80 -16.10
C LYS A 76 4.35 -19.84 -16.70
N GLU A 77 5.49 -19.48 -17.25
CA GLU A 77 6.43 -20.44 -17.82
C GLU A 77 6.90 -21.50 -16.81
N ASP A 78 6.85 -21.18 -15.52
CA ASP A 78 7.35 -22.05 -14.47
C ASP A 78 6.31 -22.34 -13.36
N CYS A 79 5.01 -22.17 -13.62
CA CYS A 79 3.97 -22.45 -12.63
C CYS A 79 2.64 -22.91 -13.24
N ASP A 80 1.80 -23.53 -12.40
CA ASP A 80 0.48 -24.04 -12.80
C ASP A 80 -0.58 -22.92 -12.78
N ALA A 81 -0.43 -21.96 -11.87
CA ALA A 81 -1.35 -20.84 -11.69
C ALA A 81 -0.61 -19.58 -11.19
N VAL A 82 -1.13 -18.42 -11.59
CA VAL A 82 -0.72 -17.11 -11.07
C VAL A 82 -1.89 -16.52 -10.30
N ILE A 83 -1.63 -15.98 -9.10
CA ILE A 83 -2.57 -15.10 -8.43
C ILE A 83 -1.94 -13.71 -8.42
N HIS A 84 -2.70 -12.72 -8.87
CA HIS A 84 -2.25 -11.34 -8.95
C HIS A 84 -3.08 -10.44 -8.06
N LEU A 85 -2.42 -9.75 -7.14
CA LEU A 85 -3.05 -8.85 -6.20
C LEU A 85 -2.89 -7.40 -6.65
N CYS A 86 -4.00 -6.76 -7.00
CA CYS A 86 -4.02 -5.37 -7.46
C CYS A 86 -4.21 -4.37 -6.34
N ILE A 87 -3.68 -3.15 -6.53
CA ILE A 87 -4.14 -1.99 -5.77
C ILE A 87 -5.66 -1.86 -5.86
N GLY A 88 -6.30 -1.39 -4.80
CA GLY A 88 -7.75 -1.28 -4.75
C GLY A 88 -8.34 -0.62 -6.01
N LYS A 89 -9.34 -1.26 -6.61
CA LYS A 89 -9.96 -0.85 -7.89
C LYS A 89 -10.56 0.56 -7.90
N LYS A 90 -10.83 1.11 -6.71
CA LYS A 90 -11.31 2.50 -6.59
C LYS A 90 -10.17 3.54 -6.63
N PHE A 91 -8.91 3.10 -6.57
CA PHE A 91 -7.73 3.97 -6.65
C PHE A 91 -7.12 4.00 -8.05
N SER A 92 -7.24 2.91 -8.82
CA SER A 92 -6.57 2.73 -10.11
C SER A 92 -7.37 1.81 -11.03
N ALA A 93 -7.14 1.92 -12.34
CA ALA A 93 -7.65 0.99 -13.34
C ALA A 93 -6.86 -0.34 -13.39
N CYS A 94 -5.86 -0.55 -12.54
CA CYS A 94 -5.03 -1.75 -12.53
C CYS A 94 -5.85 -3.04 -12.48
N TYR A 95 -6.85 -3.11 -11.60
CA TYR A 95 -7.69 -4.30 -11.46
C TYR A 95 -8.43 -4.66 -12.76
N ASP A 96 -9.06 -3.69 -13.41
CA ASP A 96 -9.80 -3.93 -14.65
C ASP A 96 -8.86 -4.36 -15.78
N ASN A 97 -7.70 -3.72 -15.90
CA ASN A 97 -6.66 -4.05 -16.87
C ASN A 97 -6.09 -5.45 -16.63
N ALA A 98 -5.78 -5.80 -15.37
CA ALA A 98 -5.29 -7.13 -15.00
C ALA A 98 -6.34 -8.22 -15.27
N CYS A 99 -7.61 -7.97 -14.99
CA CYS A 99 -8.71 -8.90 -15.31
C CYS A 99 -8.85 -9.13 -16.81
N GLN A 100 -8.65 -8.09 -17.62
CA GLN A 100 -8.67 -8.23 -19.07
C GLN A 100 -7.49 -9.06 -19.56
N ALA A 101 -6.29 -8.82 -19.08
CA ALA A 101 -5.07 -9.59 -19.41
C ALA A 101 -5.19 -11.06 -18.97
N ALA A 102 -5.71 -11.32 -17.78
CA ALA A 102 -5.88 -12.66 -17.23
C ALA A 102 -6.74 -13.57 -18.14
N LYS A 103 -7.77 -13.01 -18.80
CA LYS A 103 -8.63 -13.76 -19.74
C LYS A 103 -7.84 -14.34 -20.94
N GLN A 104 -6.77 -13.66 -21.34
CA GLN A 104 -5.92 -14.08 -22.46
C GLN A 104 -4.85 -15.10 -22.03
N CYS A 105 -4.50 -15.13 -20.75
CA CYS A 105 -3.40 -15.96 -20.24
C CYS A 105 -3.84 -17.31 -19.65
N GLY A 106 -5.11 -17.46 -19.22
CA GLY A 106 -5.65 -18.64 -18.54
C GLY A 106 -4.95 -18.97 -17.22
N ASN A 107 -5.63 -19.58 -16.26
CA ASN A 107 -5.11 -19.91 -14.93
C ASN A 107 -4.42 -18.73 -14.22
N VAL A 108 -4.91 -17.52 -14.45
CA VAL A 108 -4.53 -16.29 -13.76
C VAL A 108 -5.75 -15.79 -12.98
N TYR A 109 -5.58 -15.61 -11.70
CA TYR A 109 -6.60 -15.16 -10.77
C TYR A 109 -6.25 -13.75 -10.31
N VAL A 110 -7.16 -12.80 -10.48
CA VAL A 110 -6.92 -11.41 -10.12
C VAL A 110 -7.76 -11.05 -8.92
N VAL A 111 -7.13 -10.46 -7.90
CA VAL A 111 -7.77 -10.08 -6.64
C VAL A 111 -7.70 -8.58 -6.47
N ASP A 112 -8.85 -7.95 -6.18
CA ASP A 112 -8.93 -6.56 -5.72
C ASP A 112 -8.60 -6.51 -4.24
N SER A 113 -7.47 -5.94 -3.86
CA SER A 113 -7.11 -5.81 -2.45
C SER A 113 -8.02 -4.85 -1.68
N GLY A 114 -8.72 -3.93 -2.35
CA GLY A 114 -9.41 -2.82 -1.68
C GLY A 114 -8.46 -1.91 -0.89
N ASN A 115 -7.17 -2.11 -1.00
CA ASN A 115 -6.10 -1.48 -0.21
C ASN A 115 -5.02 -0.87 -1.10
N LEU A 116 -4.03 -0.26 -0.46
CA LEU A 116 -2.84 0.32 -1.08
C LEU A 116 -1.63 0.13 -0.14
N SER A 117 -0.44 0.42 -0.65
CA SER A 117 0.82 0.36 0.10
C SER A 117 0.97 -1.00 0.82
N VAL A 118 1.55 -1.02 1.98
CA VAL A 118 1.74 -2.26 2.74
C VAL A 118 0.43 -2.94 3.19
N GLY A 119 -0.74 -2.29 3.04
CA GLY A 119 -2.03 -2.99 3.19
C GLY A 119 -2.25 -4.03 2.10
N LEU A 120 -1.94 -3.67 0.85
CA LEU A 120 -1.81 -4.60 -0.26
C LEU A 120 -0.62 -5.57 -0.02
N GLY A 121 0.51 -5.06 0.48
CA GLY A 121 1.69 -5.87 0.81
C GLY A 121 1.40 -6.97 1.84
N MET A 122 0.66 -6.66 2.89
CA MET A 122 0.26 -7.64 3.92
C MET A 122 -0.55 -8.79 3.32
N MET A 123 -1.53 -8.48 2.48
CA MET A 123 -2.31 -9.50 1.78
C MET A 123 -1.44 -10.35 0.83
N ALA A 124 -0.44 -9.75 0.17
CA ALA A 124 0.48 -10.49 -0.69
C ALA A 124 1.38 -11.47 0.08
N LEU A 125 1.79 -11.13 1.31
CA LEU A 125 2.51 -12.05 2.19
C LEU A 125 1.62 -13.22 2.61
N ASP A 126 0.38 -12.93 3.04
CA ASP A 126 -0.59 -13.96 3.43
C ASP A 126 -0.95 -14.89 2.26
N GLU A 127 -1.06 -14.36 1.07
CA GLU A 127 -1.26 -15.12 -0.17
C GLU A 127 -0.16 -16.17 -0.38
N VAL A 128 1.10 -15.75 -0.24
CA VAL A 128 2.25 -16.69 -0.36
C VAL A 128 2.22 -17.72 0.76
N GLU A 129 1.89 -17.34 1.99
CA GLU A 129 1.78 -18.28 3.13
C GLU A 129 0.69 -19.32 2.88
N MET A 130 -0.45 -18.92 2.34
CA MET A 130 -1.55 -19.82 1.97
C MET A 130 -1.14 -20.77 0.83
N ALA A 131 -0.43 -20.26 -0.19
CA ALA A 131 0.09 -21.09 -1.30
C ALA A 131 1.11 -22.12 -0.80
N ARG A 132 2.02 -21.71 0.11
CA ARG A 132 2.99 -22.61 0.78
C ARG A 132 2.31 -23.66 1.67
N ALA A 133 1.17 -23.33 2.25
CA ALA A 133 0.34 -24.26 3.01
C ALA A 133 -0.47 -25.24 2.12
N GLY A 134 -0.33 -25.14 0.79
CA GLY A 134 -0.95 -26.08 -0.15
C GLY A 134 -2.42 -25.77 -0.51
N LYS A 135 -2.92 -24.58 -0.19
CA LYS A 135 -4.27 -24.15 -0.61
C LYS A 135 -4.35 -24.02 -2.14
N THR A 136 -5.52 -24.29 -2.66
CA THR A 136 -5.84 -24.08 -4.08
C THR A 136 -5.97 -22.59 -4.42
N PRO A 137 -5.81 -22.16 -5.69
CA PRO A 137 -6.00 -20.77 -6.06
C PRO A 137 -7.36 -20.22 -5.67
N GLN A 138 -8.42 -21.00 -5.79
CA GLN A 138 -9.78 -20.60 -5.45
C GLN A 138 -9.93 -20.36 -3.93
N GLU A 139 -9.37 -21.24 -3.08
CA GLU A 139 -9.39 -21.07 -1.63
C GLU A 139 -8.60 -19.82 -1.21
N ILE A 140 -7.47 -19.54 -1.88
CA ILE A 140 -6.67 -18.35 -1.61
C ILE A 140 -7.45 -17.09 -1.99
N VAL A 141 -8.03 -17.02 -3.18
CA VAL A 141 -8.84 -15.88 -3.63
C VAL A 141 -9.98 -15.61 -2.67
N GLN A 142 -10.75 -16.64 -2.28
CA GLN A 142 -11.84 -16.50 -1.32
C GLN A 142 -11.37 -15.98 0.04
N ALA A 143 -10.23 -16.47 0.53
CA ALA A 143 -9.66 -16.00 1.80
C ALA A 143 -9.24 -14.52 1.71
N LEU A 144 -8.54 -14.13 0.64
CA LEU A 144 -8.11 -12.74 0.42
C LEU A 144 -9.31 -11.77 0.29
N GLU A 145 -10.37 -12.18 -0.42
CA GLU A 145 -11.59 -11.38 -0.53
C GLU A 145 -12.32 -11.20 0.80
N ALA A 146 -12.30 -12.23 1.66
CA ALA A 146 -12.90 -12.16 2.99
C ALA A 146 -12.09 -11.30 3.96
N GLU A 147 -10.75 -11.31 3.84
CA GLU A 147 -9.88 -10.58 4.78
C GLU A 147 -9.62 -9.11 4.41
N ARG A 148 -9.82 -8.70 3.15
CA ARG A 148 -9.47 -7.33 2.70
C ARG A 148 -10.11 -6.24 3.55
N ASP A 149 -11.33 -6.44 4.04
CA ASP A 149 -12.04 -5.48 4.90
C ASP A 149 -11.60 -5.57 6.37
N LEU A 150 -10.76 -6.55 6.71
CA LEU A 150 -10.13 -6.67 8.03
C LEU A 150 -8.81 -5.88 8.11
N ILE A 151 -8.20 -5.51 6.97
CA ILE A 151 -6.96 -4.74 6.97
C ILE A 151 -7.24 -3.29 7.38
N ASP A 152 -6.75 -2.88 8.55
CA ASP A 152 -6.79 -1.48 8.99
C ASP A 152 -5.62 -0.74 8.38
N THR A 153 -5.86 -0.12 7.23
CA THR A 153 -4.89 0.73 6.54
C THR A 153 -5.16 2.18 6.88
N SER A 154 -4.19 2.83 7.49
CA SER A 154 -4.26 4.26 7.80
C SER A 154 -2.88 4.88 7.89
N PHE A 155 -2.80 6.18 7.66
CA PHE A 155 -1.55 6.94 7.70
C PHE A 155 -1.80 8.41 8.00
N VAL A 156 -0.80 9.09 8.57
CA VAL A 156 -0.83 10.52 8.87
C VAL A 156 0.02 11.26 7.86
N LEU A 157 -0.54 12.34 7.32
CA LEU A 157 0.14 13.23 6.38
C LEU A 157 0.69 14.47 7.09
N ASP A 158 1.91 14.86 6.75
CA ASP A 158 2.44 16.18 7.10
C ASP A 158 1.92 17.25 6.14
N GLN A 159 1.81 16.91 4.85
CA GLN A 159 1.38 17.80 3.77
C GLN A 159 0.21 17.19 3.00
N VAL A 160 -0.89 17.95 2.85
CA VAL A 160 -2.11 17.47 2.18
C VAL A 160 -2.12 17.75 0.67
N ASP A 161 -1.22 18.61 0.19
CA ASP A 161 -1.23 19.09 -1.20
C ASP A 161 -0.97 17.98 -2.21
N TYR A 162 -0.08 17.04 -1.89
CA TYR A 162 0.18 15.87 -2.72
C TYR A 162 -1.09 15.04 -2.93
N LEU A 163 -1.80 14.71 -1.84
CA LEU A 163 -3.00 13.88 -1.93
C LEU A 163 -4.16 14.63 -2.61
N ARG A 164 -4.27 15.95 -2.40
CA ARG A 164 -5.25 16.79 -3.09
C ARG A 164 -4.99 16.82 -4.59
N ASN A 165 -3.74 17.01 -5.01
CA ASN A 165 -3.34 17.03 -6.42
C ASN A 165 -3.52 15.65 -7.07
N GLY A 166 -3.32 14.58 -6.31
CA GLY A 166 -3.53 13.20 -6.75
C GLY A 166 -4.99 12.82 -7.00
N GLY A 167 -5.95 13.51 -6.37
CA GLY A 167 -7.39 13.34 -6.61
C GLY A 167 -7.99 12.00 -6.15
N ARG A 168 -7.31 11.21 -5.31
CA ARG A 168 -7.77 9.88 -4.85
C ARG A 168 -8.44 9.91 -3.47
N CYS A 169 -8.53 11.09 -2.83
CA CYS A 169 -9.24 11.28 -1.58
C CYS A 169 -10.16 12.50 -1.67
N SER A 170 -11.44 12.28 -1.93
CA SER A 170 -12.42 13.36 -2.11
C SER A 170 -12.60 14.24 -0.87
N GLY A 171 -12.44 13.67 0.33
CA GLY A 171 -12.56 14.38 1.61
C GLY A 171 -11.38 15.31 1.92
N VAL A 172 -10.22 15.12 1.26
CA VAL A 172 -9.01 15.89 1.57
C VAL A 172 -9.13 17.36 1.14
N ALA A 173 -9.92 17.65 0.13
CA ALA A 173 -10.20 19.03 -0.30
C ALA A 173 -10.88 19.87 0.81
N ALA A 174 -11.65 19.22 1.70
CA ALA A 174 -12.29 19.86 2.84
C ALA A 174 -11.33 20.12 4.03
N VAL A 175 -10.14 19.50 4.01
CA VAL A 175 -9.07 19.77 4.98
C VAL A 175 -8.33 21.05 4.54
N GLY A 176 -9.03 22.19 4.55
CA GLY A 176 -8.63 23.46 3.96
C GLY A 176 -7.13 23.81 4.06
N ALA A 177 -6.61 24.45 3.03
CA ALA A 177 -5.21 24.88 2.87
C ALA A 177 -4.67 25.84 3.95
N LYS A 178 -5.47 26.23 4.93
CA LYS A 178 -5.14 27.25 5.95
C LYS A 178 -4.98 26.71 7.38
N LEU A 179 -5.04 25.39 7.59
CA LEU A 179 -4.88 24.84 8.94
C LEU A 179 -3.41 24.49 9.21
N LEU A 180 -2.61 25.54 9.48
CA LEU A 180 -1.25 25.41 10.02
C LEU A 180 -1.23 24.40 11.19
N HIS A 181 -0.31 23.46 11.16
CA HIS A 181 -0.09 22.44 12.20
C HIS A 181 -1.18 21.36 12.38
N ILE A 182 -2.10 21.17 11.40
CA ILE A 182 -3.01 20.02 11.41
C ILE A 182 -2.45 18.91 10.53
N LYS A 183 -2.36 17.71 11.11
CA LYS A 183 -1.91 16.48 10.45
C LYS A 183 -3.10 15.52 10.36
N PRO A 184 -3.74 15.40 9.20
CA PRO A 184 -4.87 14.48 9.05
C PRO A 184 -4.42 13.03 9.01
N CYS A 185 -5.15 12.17 9.69
CA CYS A 185 -5.12 10.74 9.44
C CYS A 185 -6.00 10.45 8.22
N ILE A 186 -5.47 9.71 7.28
CA ILE A 186 -6.22 9.13 6.17
C ILE A 186 -6.45 7.67 6.48
N GLU A 187 -7.65 7.20 6.26
CA GLU A 187 -8.05 5.82 6.50
C GLU A 187 -8.60 5.20 5.21
N VAL A 188 -8.37 3.92 5.03
CA VAL A 188 -9.01 3.15 3.94
C VAL A 188 -10.24 2.46 4.52
N GLU A 189 -11.40 2.82 3.98
CA GLU A 189 -12.69 2.25 4.37
C GLU A 189 -13.43 1.74 3.12
N LYS A 190 -13.72 0.44 3.11
CA LYS A 190 -14.43 -0.19 1.97
C LYS A 190 -13.81 0.16 0.61
N GLY A 191 -12.47 0.20 0.56
CA GLY A 191 -11.68 0.48 -0.64
C GLY A 191 -11.64 1.94 -1.09
N VAL A 192 -11.98 2.91 -0.23
CA VAL A 192 -11.83 4.35 -0.50
C VAL A 192 -11.04 5.03 0.61
N MET A 193 -10.30 6.09 0.24
CA MET A 193 -9.63 6.92 1.23
C MET A 193 -10.60 7.95 1.81
N VAL A 194 -10.68 8.01 3.13
CA VAL A 194 -11.47 8.97 3.89
C VAL A 194 -10.57 9.75 4.85
N VAL A 195 -10.97 10.97 5.20
CA VAL A 195 -10.30 11.76 6.24
C VAL A 195 -10.87 11.38 7.58
N GLY A 196 -10.05 10.71 8.39
CA GLY A 196 -10.36 10.34 9.76
C GLY A 196 -10.01 11.45 10.76
N LYS A 197 -9.40 11.07 11.89
CA LYS A 197 -9.00 11.97 12.97
C LYS A 197 -7.94 12.98 12.49
N LYS A 198 -7.99 14.18 13.03
CA LYS A 198 -7.04 15.25 12.77
C LYS A 198 -6.21 15.50 14.01
N TYR A 199 -4.89 15.43 13.88
CA TYR A 199 -3.95 15.70 14.96
C TYR A 199 -3.39 17.11 14.83
N ARG A 200 -2.95 17.70 15.93
CA ARG A 200 -2.36 19.04 15.97
C ARG A 200 -1.07 19.05 16.76
N GLY A 201 -0.01 19.61 16.17
CA GLY A 201 1.31 19.72 16.79
C GLY A 201 2.45 19.39 15.82
N SER A 202 3.63 19.08 16.38
CA SER A 202 4.74 18.53 15.59
C SER A 202 4.38 17.17 15.01
N PHE A 203 4.99 16.81 13.87
CA PHE A 203 4.66 15.57 13.19
C PHE A 203 4.90 14.34 14.08
N ALA A 204 6.06 14.25 14.74
CA ALA A 204 6.40 13.13 15.62
C ALA A 204 5.35 12.97 16.75
N ARG A 205 4.94 14.07 17.43
CA ARG A 205 3.92 14.01 18.49
C ARG A 205 2.55 13.59 17.96
N CYS A 206 2.20 14.05 16.74
CA CYS A 206 0.96 13.62 16.10
C CYS A 206 0.97 12.12 15.80
N LEU A 207 2.12 11.57 15.39
CA LEU A 207 2.29 10.13 15.13
C LEU A 207 2.15 9.30 16.41
N GLU A 208 2.71 9.75 17.54
CA GLU A 208 2.53 9.06 18.84
C GLU A 208 1.06 8.96 19.22
N HIS A 209 0.32 10.08 19.12
CA HIS A 209 -1.13 10.07 19.38
C HIS A 209 -1.88 9.15 18.41
N TYR A 210 -1.51 9.18 17.13
CA TYR A 210 -2.11 8.33 16.10
C TYR A 210 -1.91 6.85 16.40
N VAL A 211 -0.69 6.42 16.69
CA VAL A 211 -0.39 5.01 17.02
C VAL A 211 -1.19 4.57 18.25
N LYS A 212 -1.23 5.40 19.30
CA LYS A 212 -2.02 5.13 20.51
C LYS A 212 -3.51 4.97 20.20
N ASP A 213 -4.09 5.91 19.45
CA ASP A 213 -5.51 5.88 19.10
C ASP A 213 -5.88 4.64 18.28
N LYS A 214 -5.03 4.28 17.31
CA LYS A 214 -5.27 3.12 16.44
C LYS A 214 -5.24 1.79 17.17
N LEU A 215 -4.49 1.70 18.24
CA LEU A 215 -4.32 0.50 19.05
C LEU A 215 -5.07 0.56 20.40
N GLU A 216 -5.94 1.55 20.59
CA GLU A 216 -6.69 1.76 21.86
C GLU A 216 -7.62 0.58 22.14
N ASP A 217 -8.40 0.16 21.15
CA ASP A 217 -9.28 -1.02 21.30
C ASP A 217 -8.51 -2.31 20.95
N ARG A 218 -7.73 -2.78 21.91
CA ARG A 218 -6.92 -4.00 21.77
C ARG A 218 -7.74 -5.26 21.48
N SER A 219 -9.04 -5.25 21.83
CA SER A 219 -9.92 -6.40 21.59
C SER A 219 -10.15 -6.67 20.12
N GLN A 220 -10.05 -5.63 19.30
CA GLN A 220 -10.23 -5.66 17.84
C GLN A 220 -8.94 -5.87 17.06
N VAL A 221 -7.77 -5.78 17.69
CA VAL A 221 -6.47 -5.92 17.01
C VAL A 221 -6.06 -7.38 16.93
N ASP A 222 -5.67 -7.83 15.75
CA ASP A 222 -4.92 -9.05 15.56
C ASP A 222 -3.42 -8.74 15.70
N PHE A 223 -2.81 -9.26 16.75
CA PHE A 223 -1.40 -9.02 17.08
C PHE A 223 -0.43 -9.97 16.36
N SER A 224 -0.84 -10.62 15.29
CA SER A 224 0.04 -11.50 14.49
C SER A 224 1.09 -10.70 13.74
N ARG A 225 0.69 -9.62 13.04
CA ARG A 225 1.58 -8.79 12.21
C ARG A 225 1.15 -7.33 12.23
N VAL A 226 2.12 -6.43 12.31
CA VAL A 226 1.97 -5.01 12.01
C VAL A 226 3.02 -4.58 10.99
N MET A 227 2.63 -3.72 10.07
CA MET A 227 3.54 -3.10 9.11
C MET A 227 3.57 -1.59 9.35
N LEU A 228 4.76 -1.03 9.52
CA LEU A 228 5.00 0.41 9.56
C LEU A 228 5.49 0.83 8.17
N ALA A 229 4.72 1.69 7.50
CA ALA A 229 5.08 2.24 6.20
C ALA A 229 5.33 3.74 6.32
N TYR A 230 6.40 4.24 5.68
CA TYR A 230 6.73 5.66 5.69
C TYR A 230 7.30 6.11 4.34
N SER A 231 7.00 7.34 3.94
CA SER A 231 7.68 8.03 2.84
C SER A 231 8.98 8.67 3.33
N PRO A 232 9.85 9.19 2.43
CA PRO A 232 11.01 9.97 2.86
C PRO A 232 10.62 11.00 3.92
N CYS A 233 11.23 10.93 5.10
CA CYS A 233 10.91 11.75 6.25
C CYS A 233 12.20 12.23 6.95
N GLU A 234 12.06 13.12 7.91
CA GLU A 234 13.16 13.57 8.74
C GLU A 234 13.89 12.37 9.38
N PRO A 235 15.23 12.41 9.45
CA PRO A 235 16.02 11.32 10.03
C PRO A 235 15.55 10.98 11.45
N GLY A 236 15.42 9.68 11.73
CA GLY A 236 15.04 9.17 13.05
C GLY A 236 13.53 9.09 13.33
N VAL A 237 12.66 9.72 12.54
CA VAL A 237 11.20 9.68 12.79
C VAL A 237 10.64 8.27 12.70
N ALA A 238 11.00 7.51 11.66
CA ALA A 238 10.53 6.15 11.50
C ALA A 238 11.03 5.24 12.64
N GLU A 239 12.29 5.37 13.03
CA GLU A 239 12.87 4.62 14.16
C GLU A 239 12.21 4.99 15.49
N GLN A 240 11.98 6.29 15.75
CA GLN A 240 11.26 6.73 16.94
C GLN A 240 9.86 6.11 16.99
N MET A 241 9.14 6.08 15.87
CA MET A 241 7.80 5.50 15.82
C MET A 241 7.80 3.98 15.96
N LEU A 242 8.80 3.29 15.42
CA LEU A 242 8.97 1.85 15.62
C LEU A 242 9.19 1.54 17.10
N ASN A 243 10.07 2.29 17.77
CA ASN A 243 10.32 2.16 19.20
C ASN A 243 9.07 2.47 20.03
N TYR A 244 8.36 3.55 19.69
CA TYR A 244 7.12 3.92 20.36
C TYR A 244 6.03 2.85 20.18
N LEU A 245 5.84 2.32 18.98
CA LEU A 245 4.91 1.23 18.69
C LEU A 245 5.17 0.03 19.61
N GLY A 246 6.43 -0.36 19.80
CA GLY A 246 6.83 -1.43 20.72
C GLY A 246 6.49 -1.17 22.20
N THR A 247 6.38 0.10 22.62
CA THR A 247 5.91 0.44 23.98
C THR A 247 4.39 0.38 24.12
N VAL A 248 3.65 0.59 23.01
CA VAL A 248 2.18 0.59 23.00
C VAL A 248 1.62 -0.82 22.85
N ALA A 249 2.20 -1.64 21.97
CA ALA A 249 1.71 -2.98 21.68
C ALA A 249 2.85 -3.91 21.22
N GLU A 250 2.75 -5.17 21.63
CA GLU A 250 3.64 -6.24 21.19
C GLU A 250 2.94 -7.06 20.10
N PHE A 251 3.50 -7.04 18.89
CA PHE A 251 3.09 -7.87 17.76
C PHE A 251 4.07 -9.02 17.59
N LYS A 252 3.60 -10.17 17.12
CA LYS A 252 4.48 -11.32 16.83
C LYS A 252 5.49 -11.01 15.74
N GLU A 253 5.06 -10.21 14.75
CA GLU A 253 5.90 -9.75 13.65
C GLU A 253 5.68 -8.26 13.42
N THR A 254 6.78 -7.50 13.36
CA THR A 254 6.77 -6.08 13.02
C THR A 254 7.66 -5.85 11.81
N LEU A 255 7.08 -5.40 10.71
CA LEU A 255 7.77 -5.12 9.45
C LEU A 255 7.82 -3.62 9.19
N VAL A 256 8.95 -3.14 8.69
CA VAL A 256 9.15 -1.73 8.34
C VAL A 256 9.42 -1.63 6.84
N CYS A 257 8.66 -0.83 6.14
CA CYS A 257 8.74 -0.66 4.70
C CYS A 257 8.75 0.83 4.31
N THR A 258 9.46 1.16 3.25
CA THR A 258 9.42 2.49 2.66
C THR A 258 8.35 2.52 1.56
N ALA A 259 7.51 3.55 1.58
CA ALA A 259 6.52 3.78 0.52
C ALA A 259 7.21 3.96 -0.84
N GLY A 260 6.70 3.30 -1.87
CA GLY A 260 7.20 3.38 -3.24
C GLY A 260 6.94 4.72 -3.91
N SER A 261 7.46 4.90 -5.11
CA SER A 261 7.38 6.17 -5.84
C SER A 261 5.94 6.54 -6.20
N THR A 262 5.10 5.55 -6.56
CA THR A 262 3.68 5.77 -6.82
C THR A 262 2.96 6.32 -5.58
N ILE A 263 3.20 5.72 -4.42
CA ILE A 263 2.59 6.19 -3.16
C ILE A 263 3.11 7.57 -2.79
N CYS A 264 4.43 7.82 -2.91
CA CYS A 264 5.02 9.13 -2.62
C CYS A 264 4.51 10.24 -3.55
N CYS A 265 4.19 9.95 -4.80
CA CYS A 265 3.56 10.90 -5.72
C CYS A 265 2.21 11.43 -5.19
N HIS A 266 1.47 10.63 -4.42
CA HIS A 266 0.18 11.00 -3.85
C HIS A 266 0.22 11.41 -2.38
N CYS A 267 1.16 10.89 -1.59
CA CYS A 267 1.23 11.14 -0.15
C CYS A 267 2.27 12.19 0.25
N GLY A 268 3.28 12.41 -0.60
CA GLY A 268 4.37 13.35 -0.33
C GLY A 268 5.34 12.88 0.76
N PRO A 269 6.28 13.74 1.14
CA PRO A 269 7.21 13.49 2.24
C PRO A 269 6.51 13.53 3.60
N ASN A 270 7.21 13.01 4.63
CA ASN A 270 6.69 13.00 6.00
C ASN A 270 5.28 12.39 6.08
N THR A 271 5.12 11.21 5.51
CA THR A 271 3.91 10.38 5.68
C THR A 271 4.31 9.11 6.40
N LEU A 272 3.54 8.71 7.41
CA LEU A 272 3.77 7.47 8.13
C LEU A 272 2.44 6.85 8.54
N GLY A 273 2.35 5.53 8.37
CA GLY A 273 1.19 4.73 8.74
C GLY A 273 1.57 3.43 9.45
N ILE A 274 0.65 2.93 10.26
CA ILE A 274 0.67 1.56 10.77
C ILE A 274 -0.50 0.80 10.17
N ILE A 275 -0.22 -0.40 9.69
CA ILE A 275 -1.19 -1.27 9.05
C ILE A 275 -1.18 -2.60 9.78
N PHE A 276 -2.34 -3.08 10.16
CA PHE A 276 -2.53 -4.33 10.88
C PHE A 276 -3.89 -4.95 10.54
N LYS A 277 -4.10 -6.21 10.91
CA LYS A 277 -5.41 -6.85 10.78
C LYS A 277 -6.28 -6.58 12.00
N ARG A 278 -7.56 -6.39 11.75
CA ARG A 278 -8.61 -6.40 12.77
C ARG A 278 -9.22 -7.80 12.86
N LYS A 279 -9.81 -8.10 14.00
CA LYS A 279 -10.58 -9.35 14.19
C LYS A 279 -11.98 -9.28 13.55
N THR A 280 -12.51 -8.07 13.41
CA THR A 280 -13.78 -7.80 12.73
C THR A 280 -13.64 -6.57 11.82
N PRO A 281 -14.40 -6.48 10.71
CA PRO A 281 -14.41 -5.30 9.86
C PRO A 281 -14.78 -4.04 10.65
N LYS A 282 -14.31 -2.88 10.17
CA LYS A 282 -14.80 -1.58 10.68
C LYS A 282 -16.31 -1.46 10.39
N ALA A 283 -17.03 -0.94 11.36
CA ALA A 283 -18.46 -0.71 11.27
C ALA A 283 -18.83 0.30 10.16
#